data_f06fae70769d25a556177907ffe920eb
#
_entry.id   f06fae70769d25a556177907ffe920eb
#
_cell.length_a   1.000
_cell.length_b   1.000
_cell.length_c   1.000
_cell.angle_alpha   90.00
_cell.angle_beta   90.00
_cell.angle_gamma   90.00
#
_symmetry.space_group_name_H-M   'P 1'
#
loop_
_entity.id
_entity.type
_entity.pdbx_description
1 polymer ?
#
loop_
_entity_poly.entity_id
_entity_poly.type
_entity_poly.pdbx_seq_one_letter_code
_entity_poly.pdbx_strand_id
1 'polypeptide(L)'
;MRISFFFIFLACSSLLFSQEKGNKNFDINNKHNSSDSIKKQKIAPIDLYKVISIERDTTYIDTSLTIQKEYSHNYLRKDIFGLLPFANDGQTYNTLQYSLTDFSPYPEFGFKAKHFNFLEANQMRYYFVATPVTELYFKSTVKKGQSVDAFITLNTSENLNFSIAYKGLRSEGEYLNQLSSTGNFRFTTSYNTKNKRYFAKAHYTHQDILNEENGGITTLDNFESEDPNYNNRQRFE
;
A
#
# COMPACT_ATOMS: atom_id res chain seq x y z
N MET A 1 -8.08 20.55 21.96
CA MET A 1 -8.21 19.24 21.33
C MET A 1 -6.86 18.62 20.89
N ARG A 2 -5.74 19.08 21.46
CA ARG A 2 -4.37 18.57 21.15
C ARG A 2 -3.77 17.64 22.22
N ILE A 3 -4.43 17.44 23.33
CA ILE A 3 -3.88 16.72 24.51
C ILE A 3 -4.25 15.22 24.49
N SER A 4 -5.36 14.83 23.86
CA SER A 4 -5.81 13.42 23.84
C SER A 4 -4.97 12.51 22.95
N PHE A 5 -4.31 13.03 21.90
CA PHE A 5 -3.46 12.21 21.04
C PHE A 5 -2.13 11.83 21.69
N PHE A 6 -1.65 12.64 22.62
CA PHE A 6 -0.38 12.38 23.32
C PHE A 6 -0.46 11.20 24.30
N PHE A 7 -1.63 10.98 24.89
CA PHE A 7 -1.85 9.87 25.83
C PHE A 7 -1.94 8.50 25.16
N ILE A 8 -2.43 8.43 23.94
CA ILE A 8 -2.50 7.15 23.18
C ILE A 8 -1.08 6.73 22.74
N PHE A 9 -0.21 7.67 22.40
CA PHE A 9 1.18 7.36 22.04
C PHE A 9 2.03 6.95 23.24
N LEU A 10 1.75 7.48 24.43
CA LEU A 10 2.45 7.11 25.65
C LEU A 10 2.06 5.73 26.18
N ALA A 11 0.83 5.28 25.96
CA ALA A 11 0.38 3.95 26.33
C ALA A 11 0.96 2.84 25.46
N CYS A 12 1.31 3.14 24.20
CA CYS A 12 1.94 2.18 23.30
C CYS A 12 3.45 1.97 23.59
N SER A 13 4.11 2.96 24.18
CA SER A 13 5.56 2.87 24.49
C SER A 13 5.87 2.01 25.73
N SER A 14 4.90 1.78 26.60
CA SER A 14 5.09 0.96 27.81
C SER A 14 5.06 -0.55 27.56
N LEU A 15 4.69 -1.01 26.37
CA LEU A 15 4.66 -2.43 25.99
C LEU A 15 5.97 -2.94 25.36
N LEU A 16 6.98 -2.08 25.19
CA LEU A 16 8.24 -2.46 24.56
C LEU A 16 9.38 -2.76 25.53
N PHE A 17 9.15 -2.68 26.85
CA PHE A 17 10.17 -3.00 27.87
C PHE A 17 9.88 -4.33 28.56
N SER A 18 10.04 -5.42 27.83
CA SER A 18 10.23 -6.74 28.42
C SER A 18 11.27 -7.52 27.60
N GLN A 19 12.53 -7.11 27.75
CA GLN A 19 13.66 -7.98 27.44
C GLN A 19 14.47 -8.17 28.72
N GLU A 20 14.21 -9.27 29.37
CA GLU A 20 14.99 -9.77 30.50
C GLU A 20 16.37 -10.20 29.97
N LYS A 21 17.44 -9.56 30.47
CA LYS A 21 18.82 -9.94 30.23
C LYS A 21 19.13 -11.26 30.96
N GLY A 22 18.91 -12.36 30.30
CA GLY A 22 19.46 -13.64 30.72
C GLY A 22 20.93 -13.80 30.32
N ASN A 23 21.84 -13.52 31.23
CA ASN A 23 23.26 -13.85 31.09
C ASN A 23 23.42 -15.36 31.19
N LYS A 24 23.58 -16.09 30.10
CA LYS A 24 23.92 -17.50 30.09
C LYS A 24 25.35 -17.68 29.57
N ASN A 25 26.24 -18.05 30.44
CA ASN A 25 27.58 -18.56 30.12
C ASN A 25 27.44 -19.74 29.14
N PHE A 26 28.15 -19.64 28.04
CA PHE A 26 28.18 -20.68 27.00
C PHE A 26 29.21 -21.73 27.40
N ASP A 27 28.77 -22.83 27.98
CA ASP A 27 29.61 -24.03 28.18
C ASP A 27 29.62 -24.88 26.91
N ILE A 28 30.76 -24.88 26.25
CA ILE A 28 31.05 -25.69 25.06
C ILE A 28 31.46 -27.10 25.52
N ASN A 29 30.52 -27.92 25.91
CA ASN A 29 30.71 -29.39 25.92
C ASN A 29 29.44 -30.08 26.46
N ASN A 30 28.45 -30.29 25.57
CA ASN A 30 27.52 -31.40 25.79
C ASN A 30 26.96 -31.85 24.42
N LYS A 31 27.47 -33.01 23.98
CA LYS A 31 26.76 -33.83 22.98
C LYS A 31 25.43 -34.24 23.60
N HIS A 32 24.39 -33.56 23.28
CA HIS A 32 23.02 -34.07 23.46
C HIS A 32 22.40 -34.32 22.09
N ASN A 33 22.25 -35.59 21.78
CA ASN A 33 21.27 -36.05 20.81
C ASN A 33 19.88 -35.72 21.36
N SER A 34 19.37 -34.55 21.06
CA SER A 34 17.96 -34.25 21.18
C SER A 34 17.42 -34.17 19.76
N SER A 35 16.82 -35.26 19.34
CA SER A 35 15.85 -35.26 18.24
C SER A 35 14.64 -34.45 18.69
N ASP A 36 14.78 -33.13 18.81
CA ASP A 36 13.65 -32.23 18.86
C ASP A 36 12.99 -32.28 17.53
N SER A 37 11.96 -33.14 17.43
CA SER A 37 11.00 -33.08 16.37
C SER A 37 10.40 -31.69 16.39
N ILE A 38 10.90 -30.81 15.49
CA ILE A 38 10.28 -29.53 15.18
C ILE A 38 8.83 -29.87 14.83
N LYS A 39 7.91 -29.63 15.78
CA LYS A 39 6.47 -29.74 15.51
C LYS A 39 6.21 -28.81 14.34
N LYS A 40 6.05 -29.38 13.12
CA LYS A 40 5.62 -28.63 11.96
C LYS A 40 4.35 -27.90 12.37
N GLN A 41 4.43 -26.59 12.55
CA GLN A 41 3.26 -25.77 12.77
C GLN A 41 2.30 -26.06 11.60
N LYS A 42 1.12 -26.54 11.92
CA LYS A 42 0.09 -26.83 10.91
C LYS A 42 -0.32 -25.48 10.30
N ILE A 43 0.19 -25.21 9.13
CA ILE A 43 -0.16 -23.98 8.37
C ILE A 43 -1.65 -24.04 8.08
N ALA A 44 -2.38 -23.00 8.45
CA ALA A 44 -3.79 -22.90 8.16
C ALA A 44 -4.01 -22.88 6.63
N PRO A 45 -5.03 -23.58 6.11
CA PRO A 45 -5.31 -23.57 4.67
C PRO A 45 -5.71 -22.18 4.18
N ILE A 46 -5.40 -21.88 2.93
CA ILE A 46 -5.60 -20.57 2.31
C ILE A 46 -7.07 -20.12 2.33
N ASP A 47 -7.99 -21.05 2.29
CA ASP A 47 -9.44 -20.79 2.31
C ASP A 47 -9.92 -20.06 3.58
N LEU A 48 -9.11 -20.07 4.62
CA LEU A 48 -9.37 -19.33 5.87
C LEU A 48 -8.90 -17.87 5.81
N TYR A 49 -8.25 -17.45 4.72
CA TYR A 49 -7.76 -16.08 4.55
C TYR A 49 -8.56 -15.37 3.47
N LYS A 50 -9.67 -14.76 3.88
CA LYS A 50 -10.66 -14.17 2.99
C LYS A 50 -10.50 -12.66 2.87
N VAL A 51 -10.67 -12.17 1.65
CA VAL A 51 -10.82 -10.76 1.31
C VAL A 51 -12.24 -10.55 0.80
N ILE A 52 -12.98 -9.66 1.42
CA ILE A 52 -14.41 -9.48 1.18
C ILE A 52 -14.65 -8.06 0.67
N SER A 53 -15.33 -7.91 -0.48
CA SER A 53 -15.75 -6.62 -1.01
C SER A 53 -16.93 -6.04 -0.21
N ILE A 54 -17.31 -4.79 -0.50
CA ILE A 54 -18.51 -4.18 0.09
C ILE A 54 -19.77 -4.94 -0.34
N GLU A 55 -19.80 -5.46 -1.58
CA GLU A 55 -20.88 -6.24 -2.17
C GLU A 55 -20.92 -7.69 -1.70
N ARG A 56 -19.95 -8.08 -0.85
CA ARG A 56 -19.77 -9.42 -0.28
C ARG A 56 -19.12 -10.45 -1.21
N ASP A 57 -18.57 -10.04 -2.32
CA ASP A 57 -17.74 -10.95 -3.09
C ASP A 57 -16.53 -11.35 -2.26
N THR A 58 -16.23 -12.64 -2.26
CA THR A 58 -15.16 -13.20 -1.46
C THR A 58 -14.05 -13.73 -2.36
N THR A 59 -12.85 -13.23 -2.14
CA THR A 59 -11.60 -13.73 -2.72
C THR A 59 -10.67 -14.17 -1.60
N TYR A 60 -9.53 -14.77 -1.95
CA TYR A 60 -8.55 -15.22 -0.97
C TYR A 60 -7.28 -14.37 -1.05
N ILE A 61 -6.59 -14.28 0.09
CA ILE A 61 -5.30 -13.59 0.14
C ILE A 61 -4.31 -14.39 -0.70
N ASP A 62 -3.66 -13.71 -1.63
CA ASP A 62 -2.63 -14.28 -2.45
C ASP A 62 -1.25 -14.03 -1.83
N THR A 63 -0.61 -15.08 -1.36
CA THR A 63 0.70 -15.05 -0.71
C THR A 63 1.84 -15.44 -1.65
N SER A 64 1.59 -15.69 -2.92
CA SER A 64 2.63 -16.06 -3.86
C SER A 64 3.55 -14.87 -4.19
N LEU A 65 4.87 -15.09 -4.11
CA LEU A 65 5.91 -14.12 -4.44
C LEU A 65 6.74 -14.65 -5.61
N THR A 66 6.08 -14.84 -6.76
CA THR A 66 6.74 -15.35 -7.96
C THR A 66 6.95 -14.25 -8.99
N ILE A 67 7.92 -14.42 -9.87
CA ILE A 67 8.21 -13.52 -10.98
C ILE A 67 6.98 -13.28 -11.89
N GLN A 68 6.05 -14.22 -11.93
CA GLN A 68 4.81 -14.08 -12.69
C GLN A 68 3.94 -12.92 -12.22
N LYS A 69 4.19 -12.37 -11.04
CA LYS A 69 3.51 -11.19 -10.51
C LYS A 69 4.26 -9.87 -10.70
N GLU A 70 5.30 -9.86 -11.49
CA GLU A 70 6.06 -8.64 -11.78
C GLU A 70 5.16 -7.51 -12.30
N TYR A 71 4.13 -7.83 -13.07
CA TYR A 71 3.16 -6.87 -13.60
C TYR A 71 2.48 -6.03 -12.50
N SER A 72 2.36 -6.54 -11.28
CA SER A 72 1.81 -5.84 -10.12
C SER A 72 2.85 -5.15 -9.25
N HIS A 73 4.16 -5.25 -9.60
CA HIS A 73 5.25 -4.63 -8.87
C HIS A 73 5.45 -3.16 -9.28
N ASN A 74 4.40 -2.40 -9.18
CA ASN A 74 4.34 -0.98 -9.49
C ASN A 74 3.64 -0.20 -8.38
N TYR A 75 3.66 1.12 -8.49
CA TYR A 75 3.03 2.02 -7.52
C TYR A 75 1.54 1.73 -7.30
N LEU A 76 0.79 1.40 -8.35
CA LEU A 76 -0.64 1.11 -8.25
C LEU A 76 -0.93 -0.26 -7.65
N ARG A 77 0.06 -1.17 -7.61
CA ARG A 77 -0.08 -2.56 -7.14
C ARG A 77 -1.10 -3.37 -7.94
N LYS A 78 -1.21 -3.07 -9.22
CA LYS A 78 -2.13 -3.74 -10.16
C LYS A 78 -1.53 -3.80 -11.56
N ASP A 79 -2.19 -4.52 -12.45
CA ASP A 79 -1.83 -4.53 -13.86
C ASP A 79 -2.05 -3.14 -14.47
N ILE A 80 -0.99 -2.62 -15.11
CA ILE A 80 -0.98 -1.31 -15.78
C ILE A 80 -0.76 -1.44 -17.29
N PHE A 81 -0.94 -2.63 -17.88
CA PHE A 81 -0.68 -2.87 -19.29
C PHE A 81 -1.43 -1.91 -20.23
N GLY A 82 -2.67 -1.55 -19.88
CA GLY A 82 -3.47 -0.59 -20.63
C GLY A 82 -3.26 0.87 -20.26
N LEU A 83 -2.22 1.20 -19.48
CA LEU A 83 -1.95 2.54 -18.97
C LEU A 83 -0.56 3.01 -19.40
N LEU A 84 -0.49 4.22 -19.96
CA LEU A 84 0.76 4.89 -20.27
C LEU A 84 1.13 5.83 -19.11
N PRO A 85 2.22 5.56 -18.37
CA PRO A 85 2.64 6.43 -17.28
C PRO A 85 3.19 7.76 -17.79
N PHE A 86 3.05 8.80 -17.00
CA PHE A 86 3.79 10.05 -17.15
C PHE A 86 5.24 9.89 -16.66
N ALA A 87 6.01 10.96 -16.79
CA ALA A 87 7.46 10.92 -16.57
C ALA A 87 7.89 10.60 -15.12
N ASN A 88 7.03 10.84 -14.14
CA ASN A 88 7.35 10.60 -12.74
C ASN A 88 6.40 9.58 -12.10
N ASP A 89 6.91 8.78 -11.18
CA ASP A 89 6.10 7.87 -10.38
C ASP A 89 5.07 8.65 -9.55
N GLY A 90 3.83 8.14 -9.53
CA GLY A 90 2.74 8.77 -8.78
C GLY A 90 1.99 9.87 -9.54
N GLN A 91 2.47 10.29 -10.69
CA GLN A 91 1.69 11.11 -11.61
C GLN A 91 0.54 10.30 -12.21
N THR A 92 -0.29 10.96 -12.99
CA THR A 92 -1.41 10.34 -13.68
C THR A 92 -0.96 9.38 -14.78
N TYR A 93 -1.92 8.68 -15.37
CA TYR A 93 -1.73 7.79 -16.50
C TYR A 93 -2.67 8.18 -17.63
N ASN A 94 -2.23 7.99 -18.87
CA ASN A 94 -3.12 7.99 -20.02
C ASN A 94 -3.66 6.57 -20.26
N THR A 95 -4.94 6.42 -20.43
CA THR A 95 -5.55 5.15 -20.82
C THR A 95 -5.33 4.91 -22.31
N LEU A 96 -4.75 3.77 -22.66
CA LEU A 96 -4.55 3.33 -24.04
C LEU A 96 -5.77 2.61 -24.61
N GLN A 97 -6.68 2.17 -23.74
CA GLN A 97 -7.86 1.43 -24.10
C GLN A 97 -9.11 2.21 -23.71
N TYR A 98 -10.05 2.31 -24.63
CA TYR A 98 -11.37 2.86 -24.35
C TYR A 98 -12.25 1.80 -23.69
N SER A 99 -12.81 2.10 -22.50
CA SER A 99 -13.77 1.23 -21.84
C SER A 99 -15.17 1.53 -22.33
N LEU A 100 -15.87 0.50 -22.82
CA LEU A 100 -17.27 0.60 -23.21
C LEU A 100 -18.23 0.34 -22.04
N THR A 101 -17.70 -0.16 -20.92
CA THR A 101 -18.50 -0.54 -19.75
C THR A 101 -18.63 0.60 -18.72
N ASP A 102 -17.66 1.49 -18.69
CA ASP A 102 -17.62 2.60 -17.73
C ASP A 102 -18.16 3.87 -18.39
N PHE A 103 -19.47 3.92 -18.57
CA PHE A 103 -20.11 5.12 -19.08
C PHE A 103 -20.55 6.01 -17.93
N SER A 104 -19.91 7.18 -17.82
CA SER A 104 -20.39 8.26 -16.96
C SER A 104 -21.11 9.30 -17.82
N PRO A 105 -22.36 9.69 -17.50
CA PRO A 105 -23.09 10.72 -18.25
C PRO A 105 -22.46 12.11 -18.10
N TYR A 106 -21.61 12.30 -17.11
CA TYR A 106 -20.88 13.54 -16.85
C TYR A 106 -19.38 13.29 -16.87
N PRO A 107 -18.58 14.24 -17.37
CA PRO A 107 -17.12 14.10 -17.33
C PRO A 107 -16.63 14.08 -15.88
N GLU A 108 -15.68 13.22 -15.62
CA GLU A 108 -14.97 13.22 -14.36
C GLU A 108 -14.03 14.42 -14.30
N PHE A 109 -13.88 15.01 -13.12
CA PHE A 109 -12.97 16.13 -12.89
C PHE A 109 -12.30 16.04 -11.52
N GLY A 110 -11.29 16.86 -11.31
CA GLY A 110 -10.49 16.83 -10.08
C GLY A 110 -9.68 15.54 -9.95
N PHE A 111 -9.57 15.01 -8.75
CA PHE A 111 -8.76 13.84 -8.47
C PHE A 111 -9.22 12.58 -9.18
N LYS A 112 -10.51 12.38 -9.36
CA LYS A 112 -11.05 11.20 -10.04
C LYS A 112 -10.58 11.12 -11.49
N ALA A 113 -10.51 12.26 -12.17
CA ALA A 113 -10.07 12.30 -13.56
C ALA A 113 -8.58 12.01 -13.72
N LYS A 114 -7.76 12.31 -12.70
CA LYS A 114 -6.30 12.32 -12.82
C LYS A 114 -5.59 11.22 -12.01
N HIS A 115 -6.23 10.63 -11.00
CA HIS A 115 -5.51 9.79 -10.04
C HIS A 115 -6.06 8.37 -9.92
N PHE A 116 -5.38 7.44 -10.55
CA PHE A 116 -5.67 6.01 -10.45
C PHE A 116 -5.41 5.41 -9.05
N ASN A 117 -4.73 6.13 -8.18
CA ASN A 117 -4.50 5.72 -6.80
C ASN A 117 -5.58 6.18 -5.81
N PHE A 118 -6.51 7.03 -6.25
CA PHE A 118 -7.64 7.41 -5.42
C PHE A 118 -8.55 6.21 -5.19
N LEU A 119 -8.84 5.90 -3.93
CA LEU A 119 -9.70 4.78 -3.55
C LEU A 119 -11.10 5.27 -3.25
N GLU A 120 -12.06 4.69 -3.94
CA GLU A 120 -13.47 4.88 -3.68
C GLU A 120 -13.99 3.90 -2.63
N ALA A 121 -15.17 4.20 -2.06
CA ALA A 121 -15.78 3.37 -1.03
C ALA A 121 -16.05 1.92 -1.52
N ASN A 122 -16.43 1.76 -2.80
CA ASN A 122 -16.66 0.44 -3.42
C ASN A 122 -15.38 -0.40 -3.56
N GLN A 123 -14.20 0.24 -3.56
CA GLN A 123 -12.91 -0.44 -3.65
C GLN A 123 -12.38 -0.89 -2.29
N MET A 124 -13.05 -0.54 -1.19
CA MET A 124 -12.64 -0.96 0.13
C MET A 124 -12.75 -2.47 0.29
N ARG A 125 -11.74 -3.05 0.94
CA ARG A 125 -11.64 -4.48 1.22
C ARG A 125 -11.69 -4.73 2.71
N TYR A 126 -12.42 -5.76 3.08
CA TYR A 126 -12.55 -6.25 4.45
C TYR A 126 -11.97 -7.64 4.51
N TYR A 127 -11.52 -8.05 5.67
CA TYR A 127 -10.74 -9.27 5.79
C TYR A 127 -11.34 -10.20 6.84
N PHE A 128 -11.01 -11.47 6.69
CA PHE A 128 -11.20 -12.48 7.70
C PHE A 128 -10.04 -13.45 7.60
N VAL A 129 -9.24 -13.58 8.65
CA VAL A 129 -7.98 -14.33 8.62
C VAL A 129 -7.85 -15.27 9.82
N ALA A 130 -7.31 -16.46 9.59
CA ALA A 130 -7.10 -17.44 10.66
C ALA A 130 -5.95 -17.04 11.59
N THR A 131 -4.93 -16.41 11.05
CA THR A 131 -3.77 -15.85 11.78
C THR A 131 -3.52 -14.43 11.30
N PRO A 132 -2.85 -13.57 12.08
CA PRO A 132 -2.46 -12.25 11.62
C PRO A 132 -1.67 -12.32 10.31
N VAL A 133 -2.00 -11.43 9.37
CA VAL A 133 -1.31 -11.29 8.09
C VAL A 133 -0.73 -9.90 8.00
N THR A 134 0.54 -9.83 7.63
CA THR A 134 1.24 -8.56 7.38
C THR A 134 1.86 -8.63 6.00
N GLU A 135 1.66 -7.59 5.22
CA GLU A 135 2.34 -7.37 3.94
C GLU A 135 3.09 -6.04 4.00
N LEU A 136 4.32 -6.06 3.54
CA LEU A 136 5.14 -4.86 3.40
C LEU A 136 5.73 -4.84 1.99
N TYR A 137 5.40 -3.79 1.26
CA TYR A 137 5.98 -3.50 -0.04
C TYR A 137 6.81 -2.23 0.04
N PHE A 138 7.98 -2.28 -0.55
CA PHE A 138 8.87 -1.14 -0.67
C PHE A 138 9.49 -1.11 -2.06
N LYS A 139 9.54 0.07 -2.67
CA LYS A 139 10.22 0.32 -3.93
C LYS A 139 10.79 1.73 -3.94
N SER A 140 12.03 1.89 -4.43
CA SER A 140 12.57 3.21 -4.75
C SER A 140 11.88 3.76 -6.00
N THR A 141 11.67 5.07 -6.05
CA THR A 141 11.14 5.77 -7.22
C THR A 141 12.27 6.20 -8.17
N VAL A 142 11.90 6.75 -9.30
CA VAL A 142 12.83 7.15 -10.35
C VAL A 142 13.90 8.12 -9.83
N LYS A 143 13.52 9.09 -9.00
CA LYS A 143 14.46 10.07 -8.45
C LYS A 143 14.06 10.53 -7.06
N LYS A 144 15.00 10.45 -6.11
CA LYS A 144 14.89 10.95 -4.75
C LYS A 144 13.54 10.68 -4.07
N GLY A 145 13.16 9.41 -3.99
CA GLY A 145 11.91 9.08 -3.32
C GLY A 145 11.71 7.59 -3.15
N GLN A 146 10.56 7.26 -2.59
CA GLN A 146 10.20 5.89 -2.25
C GLN A 146 8.68 5.68 -2.31
N SER A 147 8.30 4.44 -2.56
CA SER A 147 6.93 3.95 -2.48
C SER A 147 6.87 2.88 -1.41
N VAL A 148 5.91 3.00 -0.51
CA VAL A 148 5.66 2.06 0.58
C VAL A 148 4.19 1.66 0.56
N ASP A 149 3.89 0.38 0.71
CA ASP A 149 2.53 -0.11 0.97
C ASP A 149 2.62 -1.13 2.10
N ALA A 150 2.11 -0.75 3.26
CA ALA A 150 2.13 -1.55 4.47
C ALA A 150 0.70 -1.91 4.86
N PHE A 151 0.47 -3.17 5.14
CA PHE A 151 -0.83 -3.70 5.50
C PHE A 151 -0.71 -4.71 6.61
N ILE A 152 -1.60 -4.62 7.59
CA ILE A 152 -1.77 -5.61 8.64
C ILE A 152 -3.25 -5.89 8.87
N THR A 153 -3.60 -7.15 9.00
CA THR A 153 -4.95 -7.58 9.37
C THR A 153 -4.90 -8.70 10.39
N LEU A 154 -5.83 -8.65 11.32
CA LEU A 154 -5.94 -9.66 12.37
C LEU A 154 -7.41 -9.83 12.81
N ASN A 155 -7.73 -11.05 13.21
CA ASN A 155 -8.98 -11.34 13.90
C ASN A 155 -8.73 -11.28 15.42
N THR A 156 -9.45 -10.39 16.11
CA THR A 156 -9.43 -10.36 17.60
C THR A 156 -10.36 -11.39 18.20
N SER A 157 -11.31 -11.87 17.44
CA SER A 157 -12.20 -12.99 17.77
C SER A 157 -12.64 -13.69 16.48
N GLU A 158 -13.31 -14.83 16.62
CA GLU A 158 -13.88 -15.56 15.48
C GLU A 158 -14.86 -14.72 14.64
N ASN A 159 -15.33 -13.61 15.17
CA ASN A 159 -16.40 -12.82 14.59
C ASN A 159 -15.97 -11.41 14.21
N LEU A 160 -14.80 -10.96 14.66
CA LEU A 160 -14.36 -9.56 14.53
C LEU A 160 -12.96 -9.48 13.97
N ASN A 161 -12.84 -8.78 12.85
CA ASN A 161 -11.56 -8.47 12.18
C ASN A 161 -11.28 -6.98 12.22
N PHE A 162 -10.02 -6.63 12.34
CA PHE A 162 -9.47 -5.29 12.13
C PHE A 162 -8.34 -5.34 11.13
N SER A 163 -8.27 -4.31 10.30
CA SER A 163 -7.10 -4.12 9.44
C SER A 163 -6.70 -2.66 9.37
N ILE A 164 -5.39 -2.44 9.23
CA ILE A 164 -4.78 -1.13 9.06
C ILE A 164 -3.88 -1.24 7.84
N ALA A 165 -3.96 -0.25 6.96
CA ALA A 165 -3.08 -0.14 5.81
C ALA A 165 -2.63 1.30 5.62
N TYR A 166 -1.39 1.46 5.16
CA TYR A 166 -0.86 2.74 4.73
C TYR A 166 -0.12 2.56 3.42
N LYS A 167 -0.51 3.32 2.41
CA LYS A 167 0.18 3.39 1.13
C LYS A 167 0.66 4.80 0.91
N GLY A 168 1.96 4.96 0.78
CA GLY A 168 2.59 6.26 0.56
C GLY A 168 3.53 6.21 -0.63
N LEU A 169 3.65 7.32 -1.31
CA LEU A 169 4.64 7.55 -2.35
C LEU A 169 5.14 8.99 -2.26
N ARG A 170 6.43 9.15 -2.44
CA ARG A 170 7.04 10.45 -2.72
C ARG A 170 8.08 10.26 -3.82
N SER A 171 8.02 11.07 -4.85
CA SER A 171 9.00 11.10 -5.93
C SER A 171 9.21 12.53 -6.40
N GLU A 172 10.46 12.98 -6.44
CA GLU A 172 10.79 14.35 -6.84
C GLU A 172 10.66 14.54 -8.36
N GLY A 173 10.81 13.44 -9.12
CA GLY A 173 10.83 13.50 -10.57
C GLY A 173 12.17 13.96 -11.16
N GLU A 174 12.28 13.95 -12.48
CA GLU A 174 13.49 14.31 -13.20
C GLU A 174 13.58 15.82 -13.46
N TYR A 175 12.43 16.47 -13.67
CA TYR A 175 12.34 17.89 -13.98
C TYR A 175 11.86 18.71 -12.79
N LEU A 176 12.05 20.04 -12.83
CA LEU A 176 11.48 20.94 -11.82
C LEU A 176 9.95 20.87 -11.84
N ASN A 177 9.34 21.11 -10.70
CA ASN A 177 7.88 21.13 -10.51
C ASN A 177 7.19 19.83 -10.95
N GLN A 178 7.83 18.69 -10.68
CA GLN A 178 7.28 17.34 -10.93
C GLN A 178 7.07 16.52 -9.67
N LEU A 179 7.14 17.15 -8.50
CA LEU A 179 6.96 16.41 -7.25
C LEU A 179 5.60 15.73 -7.21
N SER A 180 5.63 14.44 -6.96
CA SER A 180 4.46 13.63 -6.64
C SER A 180 4.54 13.17 -5.19
N SER A 181 3.50 13.41 -4.42
CA SER A 181 3.40 12.96 -3.04
C SER A 181 1.99 12.47 -2.77
N THR A 182 1.86 11.22 -2.35
CA THR A 182 0.57 10.65 -2.00
C THR A 182 0.65 9.89 -0.70
N GLY A 183 -0.38 10.02 0.11
CA GLY A 183 -0.59 9.27 1.34
C GLY A 183 -2.01 8.72 1.37
N ASN A 184 -2.16 7.45 1.70
CA ASN A 184 -3.45 6.80 1.83
C ASN A 184 -3.43 5.91 3.08
N PHE A 185 -4.09 6.38 4.13
CA PHE A 185 -4.33 5.61 5.33
C PHE A 185 -5.71 4.97 5.27
N ARG A 186 -5.80 3.69 5.61
CA ARG A 186 -7.04 2.92 5.64
C ARG A 186 -7.13 2.13 6.93
N PHE A 187 -8.27 2.23 7.55
CA PHE A 187 -8.68 1.36 8.64
C PHE A 187 -9.97 0.67 8.24
N THR A 188 -10.04 -0.64 8.37
CA THR A 188 -11.27 -1.38 8.11
C THR A 188 -11.57 -2.36 9.23
N THR A 189 -12.85 -2.58 9.46
CA THR A 189 -13.32 -3.57 10.43
C THR A 189 -14.53 -4.33 9.86
N SER A 190 -14.60 -5.59 10.16
CA SER A 190 -15.74 -6.43 9.82
C SER A 190 -16.17 -7.26 11.01
N TYR A 191 -17.46 -7.31 11.23
CA TYR A 191 -18.08 -8.07 12.31
C TYR A 191 -19.18 -8.98 11.76
N ASN A 192 -19.18 -10.23 12.19
CA ASN A 192 -20.22 -11.20 11.89
C ASN A 192 -20.77 -11.78 13.19
N THR A 193 -22.08 -11.92 13.30
CA THR A 193 -22.66 -12.66 14.45
C THR A 193 -22.38 -14.16 14.32
N LYS A 194 -22.33 -14.87 15.44
CA LYS A 194 -22.10 -16.34 15.47
C LYS A 194 -23.11 -17.11 14.62
N ASN A 195 -24.35 -16.65 14.58
CA ASN A 195 -25.40 -17.24 13.74
C ASN A 195 -25.39 -16.77 12.29
N LYS A 196 -24.40 -15.92 11.89
CA LYS A 196 -24.23 -15.35 10.55
C LYS A 196 -25.47 -14.61 10.00
N ARG A 197 -26.34 -14.12 10.87
CA ARG A 197 -27.53 -13.37 10.46
C ARG A 197 -27.26 -11.89 10.27
N TYR A 198 -26.32 -11.31 11.02
CA TYR A 198 -25.98 -9.91 10.95
C TYR A 198 -24.50 -9.74 10.58
N PHE A 199 -24.26 -8.81 9.67
CA PHE A 199 -22.95 -8.42 9.21
C PHE A 199 -22.82 -6.90 9.37
N ALA A 200 -21.74 -6.45 9.95
CA ALA A 200 -21.39 -5.04 10.01
C ALA A 200 -20.00 -4.84 9.41
N LYS A 201 -19.86 -3.83 8.58
CA LYS A 201 -18.59 -3.41 8.00
C LYS A 201 -18.45 -1.92 8.22
N ALA A 202 -17.28 -1.48 8.62
CA ALA A 202 -16.96 -0.08 8.73
C ALA A 202 -15.54 0.18 8.22
N HIS A 203 -15.33 1.34 7.64
CA HIS A 203 -14.02 1.78 7.23
C HIS A 203 -13.82 3.27 7.50
N TYR A 204 -12.57 3.64 7.64
CA TYR A 204 -12.11 5.02 7.66
C TYR A 204 -10.95 5.15 6.71
N THR A 205 -10.99 6.17 5.86
CA THR A 205 -9.94 6.43 4.87
C THR A 205 -9.55 7.89 4.94
N HIS A 206 -8.25 8.14 4.98
CA HIS A 206 -7.69 9.46 4.80
C HIS A 206 -6.73 9.44 3.63
N GLN A 207 -6.98 10.28 2.64
CA GLN A 207 -6.20 10.32 1.40
C GLN A 207 -5.69 11.74 1.19
N ASP A 208 -4.40 11.84 0.89
CA ASP A 208 -3.72 13.07 0.51
C ASP A 208 -2.99 12.82 -0.80
N ILE A 209 -3.23 13.66 -1.80
CA ILE A 209 -2.67 13.51 -3.15
C ILE A 209 -2.20 14.88 -3.61
N LEU A 210 -0.89 14.99 -3.83
CA LEU A 210 -0.23 16.17 -4.36
C LEU A 210 0.53 15.78 -5.63
N ASN A 211 0.28 16.48 -6.71
CA ASN A 211 1.10 16.43 -7.91
C ASN A 211 1.39 17.86 -8.36
N GLU A 212 2.65 18.14 -8.56
CA GLU A 212 3.09 19.36 -9.22
C GLU A 212 3.06 19.14 -10.74
N GLU A 213 2.80 20.23 -11.46
CA GLU A 213 2.81 20.28 -12.92
C GLU A 213 3.81 21.33 -13.37
N ASN A 214 4.74 20.95 -14.25
CA ASN A 214 5.83 21.83 -14.69
C ASN A 214 5.45 22.72 -15.90
N GLY A 215 4.25 22.65 -16.39
CA GLY A 215 3.80 23.50 -17.52
C GLY A 215 4.36 23.11 -18.89
N GLY A 216 5.35 22.22 -18.95
CA GLY A 216 5.96 21.76 -20.21
C GLY A 216 7.21 22.54 -20.62
N ILE A 217 7.56 22.46 -21.90
CA ILE A 217 8.77 23.07 -22.48
C ILE A 217 8.37 24.34 -23.23
N THR A 218 9.00 25.47 -22.88
CA THR A 218 8.74 26.77 -23.54
C THR A 218 9.45 26.90 -24.87
N THR A 219 10.66 26.32 -25.02
CA THR A 219 11.48 26.43 -26.23
C THR A 219 12.15 25.09 -26.49
N LEU A 220 11.69 24.39 -27.53
CA LEU A 220 12.20 23.07 -27.90
C LEU A 220 13.67 23.13 -28.32
N ASP A 221 14.05 24.13 -29.11
CA ASP A 221 15.43 24.29 -29.63
C ASP A 221 16.45 24.39 -28.48
N ASN A 222 16.09 25.12 -27.41
CA ASN A 222 16.97 25.22 -26.21
C ASN A 222 17.04 23.90 -25.46
N PHE A 223 15.93 23.16 -25.37
CA PHE A 223 15.87 21.87 -24.70
C PHE A 223 16.70 20.80 -25.42
N GLU A 224 16.71 20.81 -26.75
CA GLU A 224 17.46 19.88 -27.61
C GLU A 224 18.91 20.33 -27.88
N SER A 225 19.24 21.59 -27.52
CA SER A 225 20.57 22.13 -27.79
C SER A 225 21.66 21.43 -26.98
N GLU A 226 22.87 21.33 -27.56
CA GLU A 226 24.07 20.88 -26.86
C GLU A 226 24.80 22.05 -26.14
N ASP A 227 24.22 23.25 -26.12
CA ASP A 227 24.82 24.42 -25.49
C ASP A 227 24.98 24.19 -23.97
N PRO A 228 26.19 24.37 -23.41
CA PRO A 228 26.42 24.19 -21.96
C PRO A 228 25.51 25.05 -21.06
N ASN A 229 25.02 26.18 -21.54
CA ASN A 229 24.10 27.04 -20.81
C ASN A 229 22.72 26.38 -20.62
N TYR A 230 22.33 25.48 -21.51
CA TYR A 230 21.06 24.74 -21.48
C TYR A 230 21.25 23.24 -21.19
N ASN A 231 22.42 22.84 -20.77
CA ASN A 231 22.72 21.42 -20.53
C ASN A 231 21.94 20.83 -19.33
N ASN A 232 21.48 21.66 -18.41
CA ASN A 232 20.68 21.21 -17.29
C ASN A 232 19.19 21.23 -17.63
N ARG A 233 18.74 20.18 -18.32
CA ARG A 233 17.33 19.99 -18.75
C ARG A 233 16.31 20.03 -17.60
N GLN A 234 16.74 19.88 -16.38
CA GLN A 234 15.88 19.99 -15.20
C GLN A 234 15.36 21.41 -14.91
N ARG A 235 15.94 22.41 -15.58
CA ARG A 235 15.56 23.83 -15.40
C ARG A 235 14.63 24.36 -16.46
N PHE A 236 14.27 23.57 -17.46
CA PHE A 236 13.30 23.98 -18.47
C PHE A 236 11.89 23.72 -17.95
N GLU A 237 11.18 24.78 -17.71
CA GLU A 237 9.75 24.81 -17.37
C GLU A 237 8.92 25.26 -18.56
#